data_bf8656e2616f39540ce4f69a2a561747
#
_entry.id   bf8656e2616f39540ce4f69a2a561747
#
_cell.length_a   1.000
_cell.length_b   1.000
_cell.length_c   1.000
_cell.angle_alpha   90.00
_cell.angle_beta   90.00
_cell.angle_gamma   90.00
#
_symmetry.space_group_name_H-M   'P 1'
#
loop_
_entity.id
_entity.type
_entity.pdbx_description
1 polymer ?
#
loop_
_entity_poly.entity_id
_entity_poly.type
_entity_poly.pdbx_seq_one_letter_code
_entity_poly.pdbx_strand_id
1 'polypeptide(L)'
;SIGSNLSLKSLDGEPTCELFSHARKHGVITVADYSIGKGDEKVDRSMVSAMFRQTDYILPSYAEASLITGETEIRRIIEALQDMGAANIVLKLGGKGCYLHANGIDKMIEAYPARVVDTTGAGDCFAAGFIYGVAKGMDVEVCARLGCAAGSIAVEAVGANTALRSREQIYRRAGMQMDDR
;
A
#
# COMPACT_ATOMS: atom_id res chain seq x y z
N SER A 1 0.71 -1.15 11.35
CA SER A 1 0.95 -1.67 9.99
C SER A 1 2.01 -2.77 10.02
N ILE A 2 1.92 -3.66 9.06
CA ILE A 2 2.98 -4.63 8.77
C ILE A 2 3.42 -4.40 7.33
N GLY A 3 4.71 -4.09 7.15
CA GLY A 3 5.36 -4.09 5.85
C GLY A 3 5.97 -5.45 5.53
N SER A 4 6.20 -5.72 4.24
CA SER A 4 6.86 -6.95 3.79
C SER A 4 6.16 -8.26 4.20
N ASN A 5 4.82 -8.27 4.30
CA ASN A 5 4.06 -9.52 4.42
C ASN A 5 4.43 -10.47 3.27
N LEU A 6 4.40 -11.77 3.54
CA LEU A 6 4.84 -12.87 2.67
C LEU A 6 6.37 -13.00 2.51
N SER A 7 7.13 -12.23 3.29
CA SER A 7 8.60 -12.37 3.39
C SER A 7 9.07 -12.79 4.79
N LEU A 8 8.17 -12.77 5.76
CA LEU A 8 8.48 -13.01 7.18
C LEU A 8 7.73 -14.26 7.67
N LYS A 9 8.28 -15.44 7.37
CA LYS A 9 7.64 -16.75 7.68
C LYS A 9 7.11 -16.89 9.11
N SER A 10 7.71 -16.20 10.08
CA SER A 10 7.26 -16.21 11.48
C SER A 10 6.06 -15.30 11.77
N LEU A 11 5.71 -14.41 10.85
CA LEU A 11 4.55 -13.52 10.94
C LEU A 11 3.47 -13.84 9.92
N ASP A 12 3.83 -14.48 8.82
CA ASP A 12 2.87 -14.77 7.74
C ASP A 12 1.80 -15.76 8.21
N GLY A 13 0.58 -15.54 7.74
CA GLY A 13 -0.57 -16.39 8.06
C GLY A 13 -1.20 -16.10 9.42
N GLU A 14 -1.34 -17.15 10.24
CA GLU A 14 -2.05 -17.09 11.52
C GLU A 14 -1.53 -16.01 12.48
N PRO A 15 -0.21 -15.82 12.68
CA PRO A 15 0.27 -14.77 13.59
C PRO A 15 -0.15 -13.35 13.17
N THR A 16 -0.13 -13.05 11.87
CA THR A 16 -0.65 -11.77 11.36
C THR A 16 -2.16 -11.66 11.57
N CYS A 17 -2.92 -12.74 11.31
CA CYS A 17 -4.37 -12.76 11.52
C CYS A 17 -4.72 -12.49 12.99
N GLU A 18 -4.05 -13.13 13.94
CA GLU A 18 -4.26 -12.92 15.36
C GLU A 18 -3.93 -11.48 15.77
N LEU A 19 -2.76 -10.98 15.37
CA LEU A 19 -2.33 -9.61 15.66
C LEU A 19 -3.32 -8.57 15.11
N PHE A 20 -3.75 -8.70 13.86
CA PHE A 20 -4.67 -7.75 13.23
C PHE A 20 -6.08 -7.88 13.80
N SER A 21 -6.56 -9.09 14.07
CA SER A 21 -7.84 -9.30 14.76
C SER A 21 -7.83 -8.63 16.14
N HIS A 22 -6.73 -8.78 16.90
CA HIS A 22 -6.58 -8.12 18.20
C HIS A 22 -6.57 -6.59 18.05
N ALA A 23 -5.79 -6.05 17.14
CA ALA A 23 -5.71 -4.61 16.85
C ALA A 23 -7.10 -4.02 16.52
N ARG A 24 -7.85 -4.66 15.63
CA ARG A 24 -9.20 -4.22 15.21
C ARG A 24 -10.21 -4.25 16.36
N LYS A 25 -10.16 -5.25 17.25
CA LYS A 25 -11.00 -5.30 18.47
C LYS A 25 -10.77 -4.10 19.39
N HIS A 26 -9.61 -3.46 19.31
CA HIS A 26 -9.25 -2.26 20.05
C HIS A 26 -9.37 -0.97 19.25
N GLY A 27 -10.06 -1.00 18.10
CA GLY A 27 -10.29 0.18 17.26
C GLY A 27 -9.06 0.67 16.48
N VAL A 28 -8.02 -0.17 16.37
CA VAL A 28 -6.80 0.17 15.63
C VAL A 28 -6.96 -0.23 14.16
N ILE A 29 -6.76 0.72 13.25
CA ILE A 29 -6.78 0.47 11.81
C ILE A 29 -5.55 -0.35 11.40
N THR A 30 -5.79 -1.41 10.64
CA THR A 30 -4.75 -2.33 10.17
C THR A 30 -4.41 -2.08 8.72
N VAL A 31 -3.10 -1.97 8.41
CA VAL A 31 -2.58 -1.75 7.07
C VAL A 31 -1.50 -2.77 6.77
N ALA A 32 -1.59 -3.44 5.63
CA ALA A 32 -0.61 -4.43 5.19
C ALA A 32 0.00 -4.05 3.83
N ASP A 33 1.31 -3.99 3.77
CA ASP A 33 2.09 -3.98 2.54
C ASP A 33 2.71 -5.37 2.32
N TYR A 34 2.93 -5.74 1.07
CA TYR A 34 3.37 -7.07 0.69
C TYR A 34 4.74 -7.01 0.03
N SER A 35 5.52 -8.06 0.20
CA SER A 35 6.79 -8.25 -0.49
C SER A 35 6.97 -9.74 -0.77
N ILE A 36 6.94 -10.11 -2.03
CA ILE A 36 7.11 -11.49 -2.45
C ILE A 36 8.53 -11.64 -2.98
N GLY A 37 9.31 -12.50 -2.32
CA GLY A 37 10.70 -12.77 -2.69
C GLY A 37 10.82 -13.39 -4.08
N LYS A 38 11.94 -13.12 -4.79
CA LYS A 38 12.25 -13.83 -6.03
C LYS A 38 12.46 -15.32 -5.71
N GLY A 39 11.64 -16.18 -6.30
CA GLY A 39 11.67 -17.63 -6.09
C GLY A 39 10.46 -18.19 -5.30
N ASP A 40 9.64 -17.35 -4.69
CA ASP A 40 8.38 -17.76 -4.06
C ASP A 40 7.25 -17.77 -5.12
N GLU A 41 7.36 -18.69 -6.09
CA GLU A 41 6.38 -18.81 -7.19
C GLU A 41 5.01 -19.37 -6.73
N LYS A 42 4.90 -19.85 -5.49
CA LYS A 42 3.65 -20.40 -4.94
C LYS A 42 3.22 -19.63 -3.71
N VAL A 43 2.32 -18.70 -3.92
CA VAL A 43 1.62 -18.03 -2.81
C VAL A 43 0.48 -18.92 -2.33
N ASP A 44 0.44 -19.23 -1.04
CA ASP A 44 -0.71 -19.90 -0.43
C ASP A 44 -1.90 -18.91 -0.38
N ARG A 45 -2.78 -19.02 -1.37
CA ARG A 45 -3.95 -18.14 -1.51
C ARG A 45 -4.92 -18.25 -0.34
N SER A 46 -5.00 -19.40 0.31
CA SER A 46 -5.88 -19.60 1.47
C SER A 46 -5.38 -18.81 2.68
N MET A 47 -4.08 -18.86 2.92
CA MET A 47 -3.39 -18.09 3.94
C MET A 47 -3.54 -16.57 3.70
N VAL A 48 -3.27 -16.13 2.47
CA VAL A 48 -3.41 -14.72 2.09
C VAL A 48 -4.85 -14.22 2.24
N SER A 49 -5.84 -15.03 1.85
CA SER A 49 -7.26 -14.71 2.04
C SER A 49 -7.62 -14.55 3.51
N ALA A 50 -7.06 -15.39 4.39
CA ALA A 50 -7.29 -15.26 5.83
C ALA A 50 -6.72 -13.93 6.36
N MET A 51 -5.52 -13.54 5.91
CA MET A 51 -4.88 -12.26 6.27
C MET A 51 -5.69 -11.06 5.75
N PHE A 52 -6.18 -11.10 4.50
CA PHE A 52 -6.98 -10.01 3.92
C PHE A 52 -8.23 -9.71 4.73
N ARG A 53 -8.95 -10.73 5.22
CA ARG A 53 -10.15 -10.56 6.04
C ARG A 53 -9.90 -9.85 7.37
N GLN A 54 -8.66 -9.85 7.85
CA GLN A 54 -8.26 -9.19 9.09
C GLN A 54 -7.60 -7.82 8.84
N THR A 55 -7.48 -7.40 7.58
CA THR A 55 -6.77 -6.18 7.19
C THR A 55 -7.75 -5.11 6.70
N ASP A 56 -7.67 -3.89 7.23
CA ASP A 56 -8.53 -2.80 6.78
C ASP A 56 -8.07 -2.25 5.43
N TYR A 57 -6.77 -2.10 5.19
CA TYR A 57 -6.20 -1.64 3.92
C TYR A 57 -5.05 -2.53 3.47
N ILE A 58 -5.11 -3.05 2.26
CA ILE A 58 -4.00 -3.75 1.62
C ILE A 58 -3.35 -2.86 0.55
N LEU A 59 -2.00 -2.83 0.52
CA LEU A 59 -1.21 -1.99 -0.37
C LEU A 59 -0.25 -2.80 -1.28
N PRO A 60 -0.74 -3.79 -2.04
CA PRO A 60 0.14 -4.55 -2.92
C PRO A 60 0.64 -3.71 -4.10
N SER A 61 1.82 -4.04 -4.61
CA SER A 61 2.23 -3.61 -5.96
C SER A 61 1.49 -4.42 -7.03
N TYR A 62 1.48 -3.91 -8.26
CA TYR A 62 0.90 -4.63 -9.41
C TYR A 62 1.51 -6.03 -9.57
N ALA A 63 2.82 -6.15 -9.44
CA ALA A 63 3.51 -7.44 -9.58
C ALA A 63 3.08 -8.45 -8.50
N GLU A 64 3.02 -8.02 -7.25
CA GLU A 64 2.57 -8.86 -6.12
C GLU A 64 1.11 -9.26 -6.28
N ALA A 65 0.24 -8.30 -6.61
CA ALA A 65 -1.17 -8.57 -6.82
C ALA A 65 -1.41 -9.54 -7.98
N SER A 66 -0.67 -9.36 -9.09
CA SER A 66 -0.74 -10.29 -10.22
C SER A 66 -0.28 -11.70 -9.84
N LEU A 67 0.76 -11.82 -9.02
CA LEU A 67 1.24 -13.12 -8.56
C LEU A 67 0.24 -13.80 -7.59
N ILE A 68 -0.36 -13.02 -6.68
CA ILE A 68 -1.37 -13.51 -5.73
C ILE A 68 -2.63 -13.98 -6.45
N THR A 69 -3.11 -13.19 -7.41
CA THR A 69 -4.40 -13.43 -8.07
C THR A 69 -4.30 -14.32 -9.31
N GLY A 70 -3.15 -14.28 -10.01
CA GLY A 70 -2.97 -14.87 -11.34
C GLY A 70 -3.52 -13.99 -12.46
N GLU A 71 -4.00 -12.79 -12.16
CA GLU A 71 -4.61 -11.86 -13.10
C GLU A 71 -3.63 -10.76 -13.53
N THR A 72 -3.86 -10.20 -14.72
CA THR A 72 -2.99 -9.12 -15.26
C THR A 72 -3.76 -7.84 -15.60
N GLU A 73 -5.07 -7.90 -15.71
CA GLU A 73 -5.92 -6.75 -15.95
C GLU A 73 -6.34 -6.15 -14.60
N ILE A 74 -6.15 -4.83 -14.42
CA ILE A 74 -6.33 -4.15 -13.12
C ILE A 74 -7.70 -4.46 -12.51
N ARG A 75 -8.78 -4.38 -13.30
CA ARG A 75 -10.13 -4.62 -12.79
C ARG A 75 -10.30 -6.05 -12.31
N ARG A 76 -9.76 -7.03 -13.03
CA ARG A 76 -9.79 -8.45 -12.61
C ARG A 76 -8.92 -8.72 -11.38
N ILE A 77 -7.78 -8.02 -11.26
CA ILE A 77 -6.95 -8.06 -10.04
C ILE A 77 -7.78 -7.57 -8.85
N ILE A 78 -8.47 -6.44 -8.97
CA ILE A 78 -9.30 -5.89 -7.89
C ILE A 78 -10.42 -6.86 -7.52
N GLU A 79 -11.17 -7.36 -8.50
CA GLU A 79 -12.23 -8.35 -8.28
C GLU A 79 -11.72 -9.60 -7.55
N ALA A 80 -10.59 -10.16 -8.02
CA ALA A 80 -10.01 -11.35 -7.40
C ALA A 80 -9.51 -11.08 -5.96
N LEU A 81 -8.93 -9.92 -5.68
CA LEU A 81 -8.53 -9.54 -4.33
C LEU A 81 -9.74 -9.37 -3.41
N GLN A 82 -10.86 -8.80 -3.91
CA GLN A 82 -12.12 -8.70 -3.18
C GLN A 82 -12.70 -10.08 -2.87
N ASP A 83 -12.72 -11.00 -3.86
CA ASP A 83 -13.18 -12.40 -3.68
C ASP A 83 -12.33 -13.13 -2.62
N MET A 84 -11.06 -12.77 -2.50
CA MET A 84 -10.16 -13.26 -1.43
C MET A 84 -10.42 -12.61 -0.07
N GLY A 85 -11.27 -11.59 0.01
CA GLY A 85 -11.70 -10.95 1.26
C GLY A 85 -11.04 -9.60 1.57
N ALA A 86 -10.34 -8.99 0.62
CA ALA A 86 -9.82 -7.64 0.78
C ALA A 86 -10.94 -6.60 0.70
N ALA A 87 -11.12 -5.81 1.78
CA ALA A 87 -12.17 -4.79 1.83
C ALA A 87 -11.75 -3.49 1.15
N ASN A 88 -10.53 -3.03 1.40
CA ASN A 88 -9.99 -1.81 0.79
C ASN A 88 -8.61 -2.10 0.18
N ILE A 89 -8.47 -1.75 -1.08
CA ILE A 89 -7.32 -2.08 -1.92
C ILE A 89 -6.69 -0.80 -2.47
N VAL A 90 -5.39 -0.63 -2.25
CA VAL A 90 -4.58 0.44 -2.84
C VAL A 90 -3.50 -0.21 -3.68
N LEU A 91 -3.81 -0.51 -4.93
CA LEU A 91 -2.92 -1.21 -5.85
C LEU A 91 -1.87 -0.24 -6.40
N LYS A 92 -0.61 -0.40 -5.98
CA LYS A 92 0.51 0.44 -6.43
C LYS A 92 0.89 0.10 -7.87
N LEU A 93 0.95 1.11 -8.76
CA LEU A 93 1.20 0.98 -10.20
C LEU A 93 2.51 1.66 -10.65
N GLY A 94 3.44 1.87 -9.73
CA GLY A 94 4.71 2.54 -9.99
C GLY A 94 4.52 3.95 -10.53
N GLY A 95 5.18 4.27 -11.65
CA GLY A 95 5.10 5.60 -12.27
C GLY A 95 3.72 6.00 -12.80
N LYS A 96 2.72 5.12 -12.74
CA LYS A 96 1.32 5.43 -13.06
C LYS A 96 0.51 5.86 -11.83
N GLY A 97 1.06 5.75 -10.62
CA GLY A 97 0.36 6.06 -9.37
C GLY A 97 -0.23 4.83 -8.70
N CYS A 98 -1.50 4.86 -8.34
CA CYS A 98 -2.20 3.71 -7.78
C CYS A 98 -3.66 3.63 -8.24
N TYR A 99 -4.22 2.41 -8.18
CA TYR A 99 -5.65 2.22 -8.31
C TYR A 99 -6.24 2.10 -6.89
N LEU A 100 -7.17 3.00 -6.57
CA LEU A 100 -7.83 3.06 -5.28
C LEU A 100 -9.22 2.43 -5.37
N HIS A 101 -9.40 1.32 -4.66
CA HIS A 101 -10.69 0.68 -4.43
C HIS A 101 -10.94 0.62 -2.92
N ALA A 102 -11.55 1.65 -2.36
CA ALA A 102 -11.73 1.79 -0.92
C ALA A 102 -12.85 2.78 -0.58
N ASN A 103 -13.63 2.48 0.46
CA ASN A 103 -14.66 3.37 1.00
C ASN A 103 -15.63 3.92 -0.07
N GLY A 104 -16.00 3.09 -1.06
CA GLY A 104 -16.88 3.49 -2.16
C GLY A 104 -16.21 4.26 -3.30
N ILE A 105 -14.91 4.50 -3.23
CA ILE A 105 -14.10 5.09 -4.30
C ILE A 105 -13.52 3.96 -5.14
N ASP A 106 -13.61 4.08 -6.47
CA ASP A 106 -13.09 3.10 -7.43
C ASP A 106 -12.49 3.85 -8.63
N LYS A 107 -11.20 4.23 -8.53
CA LYS A 107 -10.55 5.06 -9.55
C LYS A 107 -9.02 5.03 -9.51
N MET A 108 -8.42 5.51 -10.59
CA MET A 108 -7.00 5.83 -10.66
C MET A 108 -6.67 7.11 -9.89
N ILE A 109 -5.56 7.07 -9.15
CA ILE A 109 -4.86 8.23 -8.60
C ILE A 109 -3.51 8.31 -9.30
N GLU A 110 -3.31 9.37 -10.06
CA GLU A 110 -2.09 9.53 -10.87
C GLU A 110 -0.85 9.77 -10.01
N ALA A 111 0.30 9.31 -10.50
CA ALA A 111 1.59 9.64 -9.90
C ALA A 111 1.94 11.11 -10.15
N TYR A 112 2.75 11.68 -9.28
CA TYR A 112 3.32 13.00 -9.52
C TYR A 112 4.58 12.89 -10.38
N PRO A 113 4.83 13.87 -11.27
CA PRO A 113 6.06 13.91 -12.05
C PRO A 113 7.31 13.87 -11.17
N ALA A 114 8.27 13.03 -11.52
CA ALA A 114 9.51 12.87 -10.77
C ALA A 114 10.68 12.54 -11.71
N ARG A 115 11.88 12.98 -11.34
CA ARG A 115 13.12 12.55 -11.99
C ARG A 115 13.58 11.25 -11.34
N VAL A 116 13.31 10.13 -11.99
CA VAL A 116 13.67 8.82 -11.45
C VAL A 116 15.19 8.59 -11.48
N VAL A 117 15.77 8.38 -10.31
CA VAL A 117 17.19 8.04 -10.07
C VAL A 117 17.29 6.61 -9.53
N ASP A 118 16.50 6.27 -8.50
CA ASP A 118 16.47 4.96 -7.87
C ASP A 118 15.06 4.67 -7.36
N THR A 119 14.52 3.49 -7.67
CA THR A 119 13.16 3.10 -7.25
C THR A 119 13.13 2.37 -5.91
N THR A 120 14.28 2.14 -5.29
CA THR A 120 14.39 1.47 -3.99
C THR A 120 13.61 2.25 -2.93
N GLY A 121 12.75 1.55 -2.16
CA GLY A 121 11.97 2.16 -1.08
C GLY A 121 10.78 3.02 -1.53
N ALA A 122 10.52 3.16 -2.85
CA ALA A 122 9.38 3.93 -3.32
C ALA A 122 8.04 3.39 -2.79
N GLY A 123 7.89 2.06 -2.71
CA GLY A 123 6.72 1.39 -2.13
C GLY A 123 6.59 1.68 -0.64
N ASP A 124 7.68 1.61 0.12
CA ASP A 124 7.69 1.89 1.56
C ASP A 124 7.34 3.36 1.85
N CYS A 125 7.90 4.30 1.07
CA CYS A 125 7.55 5.71 1.17
C CYS A 125 6.09 5.98 0.78
N PHE A 126 5.58 5.29 -0.25
CA PHE A 126 4.14 5.33 -0.58
C PHE A 126 3.31 4.87 0.62
N ALA A 127 3.62 3.70 1.18
CA ALA A 127 2.91 3.16 2.34
C ALA A 127 2.96 4.13 3.54
N ALA A 128 4.13 4.72 3.81
CA ALA A 128 4.29 5.70 4.89
C ALA A 128 3.41 6.95 4.67
N GLY A 129 3.35 7.50 3.46
CA GLY A 129 2.50 8.64 3.12
C GLY A 129 1.01 8.30 3.26
N PHE A 130 0.59 7.13 2.80
CA PHE A 130 -0.78 6.64 2.94
C PHE A 130 -1.17 6.46 4.41
N ILE A 131 -0.34 5.74 5.19
CA ILE A 131 -0.57 5.46 6.61
C ILE A 131 -0.62 6.76 7.42
N TYR A 132 0.22 7.74 7.10
CA TYR A 132 0.18 9.05 7.74
C TYR A 132 -1.19 9.71 7.56
N GLY A 133 -1.74 9.71 6.34
CA GLY A 133 -3.09 10.24 6.07
C GLY A 133 -4.17 9.49 6.85
N VAL A 134 -4.13 8.15 6.87
CA VAL A 134 -5.03 7.31 7.66
C VAL A 134 -4.96 7.65 9.14
N ALA A 135 -3.75 7.78 9.70
CA ALA A 135 -3.53 8.11 11.11
C ALA A 135 -4.04 9.52 11.49
N LYS A 136 -4.14 10.42 10.50
CA LYS A 136 -4.74 11.76 10.66
C LYS A 136 -6.25 11.78 10.41
N GLY A 137 -6.86 10.65 10.08
CA GLY A 137 -8.29 10.56 9.78
C GLY A 137 -8.70 11.28 8.49
N MET A 138 -7.78 11.40 7.54
CA MET A 138 -8.04 12.05 6.25
C MET A 138 -8.87 11.14 5.34
N ASP A 139 -9.55 11.74 4.36
CA ASP A 139 -10.23 10.98 3.31
C ASP A 139 -9.25 10.04 2.60
N VAL A 140 -9.70 8.85 2.27
CA VAL A 140 -8.83 7.80 1.71
C VAL A 140 -8.21 8.21 0.36
N GLU A 141 -8.90 9.04 -0.41
CA GLU A 141 -8.32 9.61 -1.63
C GLU A 141 -7.14 10.54 -1.32
N VAL A 142 -7.26 11.37 -0.28
CA VAL A 142 -6.15 12.20 0.21
C VAL A 142 -4.99 11.32 0.68
N CYS A 143 -5.27 10.23 1.41
CA CYS A 143 -4.25 9.28 1.83
C CYS A 143 -3.49 8.69 0.62
N ALA A 144 -4.21 8.28 -0.43
CA ALA A 144 -3.60 7.74 -1.65
C ALA A 144 -2.74 8.80 -2.39
N ARG A 145 -3.21 10.05 -2.46
CA ARG A 145 -2.44 11.16 -3.04
C ARG A 145 -1.16 11.46 -2.26
N LEU A 146 -1.20 11.43 -0.92
CA LEU A 146 -0.01 11.57 -0.08
C LEU A 146 0.98 10.41 -0.30
N GLY A 147 0.46 9.18 -0.45
CA GLY A 147 1.26 8.01 -0.82
C GLY A 147 1.97 8.20 -2.17
N CYS A 148 1.22 8.59 -3.21
CA CYS A 148 1.79 8.88 -4.54
C CYS A 148 2.85 9.99 -4.48
N ALA A 149 2.61 11.05 -3.69
CA ALA A 149 3.56 12.14 -3.53
C ALA A 149 4.86 11.66 -2.84
N ALA A 150 4.74 10.92 -1.75
CA ALA A 150 5.89 10.38 -1.02
C ALA A 150 6.72 9.42 -1.89
N GLY A 151 6.08 8.50 -2.58
CA GLY A 151 6.74 7.58 -3.52
C GLY A 151 7.43 8.33 -4.67
N SER A 152 6.80 9.38 -5.22
CA SER A 152 7.41 10.19 -6.28
C SER A 152 8.64 10.98 -5.84
N ILE A 153 8.70 11.43 -4.57
CA ILE A 153 9.88 12.09 -4.00
C ILE A 153 10.98 11.06 -3.76
N ALA A 154 10.65 9.89 -3.22
CA ALA A 154 11.62 8.86 -2.88
C ALA A 154 12.51 8.47 -4.06
N VAL A 155 11.95 8.40 -5.27
CA VAL A 155 12.70 7.98 -6.47
C VAL A 155 13.70 9.01 -7.00
N GLU A 156 13.78 10.23 -6.45
CA GLU A 156 14.63 11.32 -6.95
C GLU A 156 16.07 11.29 -6.45
N ALA A 157 16.44 10.35 -5.57
CA ALA A 157 17.80 10.14 -5.10
C ALA A 157 18.12 8.66 -4.90
N VAL A 158 19.41 8.32 -4.84
CA VAL A 158 19.87 6.96 -4.50
C VAL A 158 19.57 6.66 -3.03
N GLY A 159 18.98 5.49 -2.77
CA GLY A 159 18.63 4.99 -1.43
C GLY A 159 17.14 5.15 -1.10
N ALA A 160 16.66 4.31 -0.18
CA ALA A 160 15.24 4.05 0.05
C ALA A 160 14.40 5.28 0.42
N ASN A 161 14.99 6.26 1.13
CA ASN A 161 14.27 7.44 1.60
C ASN A 161 15.10 8.73 1.58
N THR A 162 16.24 8.74 0.91
CA THR A 162 17.22 9.84 0.94
C THR A 162 16.63 11.16 0.46
N ALA A 163 15.76 11.15 -0.52
CA ALA A 163 15.11 12.35 -1.06
C ALA A 163 13.95 12.84 -0.19
N LEU A 164 13.33 11.97 0.61
CA LEU A 164 12.19 12.30 1.46
C LEU A 164 12.65 12.80 2.82
N ARG A 165 12.67 14.13 3.02
CA ARG A 165 13.24 14.77 4.21
C ARG A 165 12.21 15.35 5.17
N SER A 166 11.00 15.66 4.68
CA SER A 166 9.95 16.22 5.51
C SER A 166 8.55 15.99 4.95
N ARG A 167 7.55 16.06 5.81
CA ARG A 167 6.13 15.99 5.41
C ARG A 167 5.71 17.18 4.54
N GLU A 168 6.32 18.35 4.73
CA GLU A 168 6.05 19.55 3.94
C GLU A 168 6.36 19.33 2.45
N GLN A 169 7.41 18.55 2.14
CA GLN A 169 7.71 18.16 0.75
C GLN A 169 6.56 17.33 0.15
N ILE A 170 5.97 16.41 0.93
CA ILE A 170 4.85 15.56 0.48
C ILE A 170 3.64 16.44 0.17
N TYR A 171 3.23 17.31 1.10
CA TYR A 171 2.11 18.22 0.91
C TYR A 171 2.29 19.13 -0.29
N ARG A 172 3.48 19.74 -0.43
CA ARG A 172 3.81 20.59 -1.59
C ARG A 172 3.73 19.80 -2.90
N ARG A 173 4.26 18.56 -2.95
CA ARG A 173 4.19 17.69 -4.13
C ARG A 173 2.74 17.33 -4.44
N ALA A 174 1.93 17.10 -3.43
CA ALA A 174 0.51 16.78 -3.56
C ALA A 174 -0.36 18.00 -3.93
N GLY A 175 0.21 19.23 -3.95
CA GLY A 175 -0.54 20.45 -4.18
C GLY A 175 -1.55 20.75 -3.05
N MET A 176 -1.23 20.35 -1.83
CA MET A 176 -2.08 20.49 -0.66
C MET A 176 -1.46 21.47 0.35
N GLN A 177 -2.32 22.15 1.11
CA GLN A 177 -1.89 22.89 2.30
C GLN A 177 -1.80 21.93 3.48
N MET A 178 -0.76 22.11 4.30
CA MET A 178 -0.62 21.35 5.53
C MET A 178 -1.49 22.00 6.61
N ASP A 179 -2.38 21.20 7.22
CA ASP A 179 -3.12 21.65 8.39
C ASP A 179 -2.20 21.50 9.61
N ASP A 180 -1.96 22.58 10.32
CA ASP A 180 -1.08 22.63 11.50
C ASP A 180 -1.73 22.06 12.77
N ARG A 181 -2.83 21.28 12.61
CA ARG A 181 -3.53 20.63 13.73
C ARG A 181 -3.04 19.23 14.02
#